data_d29be4dd3c77e789d56ea7ac052e4c82
#
_entry.id   d29be4dd3c77e789d56ea7ac052e4c82
#
_cell.length_a   1.000
_cell.length_b   1.000
_cell.length_c   1.000
_cell.angle_alpha   90.00
_cell.angle_beta   90.00
_cell.angle_gamma   90.00
#
_symmetry.space_group_name_H-M   'P 1'
#
loop_
_entity.id
_entity.type
_entity.pdbx_description
1 polymer ?
#
loop_
_entity_poly.entity_id
_entity_poly.type
_entity_poly.pdbx_seq_one_letter_code
_entity_poly.pdbx_strand_id
1 'polypeptide(L)'
;MRVMYVTVLIVTIMAMLVSCAPAAPALGTADNPITIAFVPSGDTGKITTAGTGIADYLNKQTGLTFKIQVGTSFGAAIEAMGANKAQMGFLNTFSVLLAEAKYQVVPALAVLRKYNTNALDPDNALSGQLTAFYRGQFIASVSTGIKTLADLKGKKFCFVDPNSTSGYIVPRIVLKANGVDPDKDFAATINAGSHDKVGIAVYNGDCDAGVTYIDVLTDATANLKAKYPDITDKVKAFADTDRIPNDGVQFVKGFDPAMQAKITDAMIAMAADPAGNKMISGLYSINGFQKIDATFYDAFAAVLKKAGVDPATLVK
;
A
#
# COMPACT_ATOMS: atom_id res chain seq x y z
N MET A 1 -14.15 -52.26 -46.71
CA MET A 1 -13.99 -52.57 -45.29
C MET A 1 -12.55 -52.39 -44.74
N ARG A 2 -11.46 -52.79 -45.41
CA ARG A 2 -10.08 -52.61 -44.88
C ARG A 2 -9.63 -51.16 -44.67
N VAL A 3 -10.05 -50.22 -45.53
CA VAL A 3 -9.70 -48.79 -45.44
C VAL A 3 -10.39 -48.12 -44.24
N MET A 4 -11.62 -48.53 -43.90
CA MET A 4 -12.39 -48.00 -42.79
C MET A 4 -11.81 -48.35 -41.40
N TYR A 5 -11.21 -49.54 -41.28
CA TYR A 5 -10.55 -49.98 -40.03
C TYR A 5 -9.21 -49.24 -39.77
N VAL A 6 -8.48 -48.92 -40.84
CA VAL A 6 -7.21 -48.16 -40.72
C VAL A 6 -7.49 -46.73 -40.30
N THR A 7 -8.53 -46.06 -40.82
CA THR A 7 -8.91 -44.70 -40.46
C THR A 7 -9.39 -44.59 -39.00
N VAL A 8 -10.17 -45.57 -38.53
CA VAL A 8 -10.62 -45.64 -37.14
C VAL A 8 -9.46 -45.89 -36.18
N LEU A 9 -8.49 -46.73 -36.55
CA LEU A 9 -7.31 -47.03 -35.72
C LEU A 9 -6.40 -45.78 -35.58
N ILE A 10 -6.20 -45.00 -36.65
CA ILE A 10 -5.38 -43.79 -36.64
C ILE A 10 -6.05 -42.69 -35.78
N VAL A 11 -7.37 -42.49 -35.83
CA VAL A 11 -8.11 -41.54 -35.00
C VAL A 11 -8.06 -41.93 -33.53
N THR A 12 -8.13 -43.24 -33.20
CA THR A 12 -8.05 -43.71 -31.81
C THR A 12 -6.63 -43.54 -31.23
N ILE A 13 -5.58 -43.72 -32.02
CA ILE A 13 -4.19 -43.50 -31.57
C ILE A 13 -3.90 -42.00 -31.40
N MET A 14 -4.48 -41.15 -32.27
CA MET A 14 -4.32 -39.69 -32.14
C MET A 14 -5.04 -39.10 -30.91
N ALA A 15 -6.14 -39.76 -30.47
CA ALA A 15 -6.86 -39.37 -29.26
C ALA A 15 -6.13 -39.74 -27.93
N MET A 16 -5.17 -40.68 -27.97
CA MET A 16 -4.37 -41.06 -26.79
C MET A 16 -3.10 -40.23 -26.58
N LEU A 17 -2.76 -39.34 -27.51
CA LEU A 17 -1.58 -38.44 -27.38
C LEU A 17 -1.90 -37.07 -26.73
N VAL A 18 -3.13 -36.84 -26.30
CA VAL A 18 -3.59 -35.54 -25.78
C VAL A 18 -3.62 -35.51 -24.24
N SER A 19 -2.77 -36.19 -23.53
CA SER A 19 -2.84 -36.06 -22.07
C SER A 19 -1.56 -36.43 -21.32
N CYS A 20 -0.53 -35.65 -21.48
CA CYS A 20 0.52 -35.54 -20.45
C CYS A 20 1.22 -34.18 -20.57
N ALA A 21 0.47 -33.08 -20.53
CA ALA A 21 1.08 -31.85 -20.09
C ALA A 21 1.36 -32.03 -18.58
N PRO A 22 2.61 -31.84 -18.11
CA PRO A 22 2.90 -31.93 -16.70
C PRO A 22 1.98 -30.91 -15.99
N ALA A 23 1.35 -31.32 -14.89
CA ALA A 23 0.54 -30.41 -14.08
C ALA A 23 1.42 -29.21 -13.68
N ALA A 24 0.86 -28.01 -13.80
CA ALA A 24 1.58 -26.79 -13.37
C ALA A 24 2.03 -26.95 -11.90
N PRO A 25 3.25 -26.53 -11.56
CA PRO A 25 3.74 -26.62 -10.19
C PRO A 25 2.75 -26.00 -9.21
N ALA A 26 2.51 -26.63 -8.07
CA ALA A 26 1.63 -26.13 -7.04
C ALA A 26 2.13 -24.76 -6.55
N LEU A 27 1.21 -23.83 -6.27
CA LEU A 27 1.55 -22.54 -5.72
C LEU A 27 2.24 -22.66 -4.35
N GLY A 28 3.27 -21.88 -4.10
CA GLY A 28 4.05 -21.93 -2.87
C GLY A 28 5.20 -22.94 -2.91
N THR A 29 5.52 -23.51 -4.08
CA THR A 29 6.73 -24.32 -4.30
C THR A 29 7.87 -23.46 -4.87
N ALA A 30 9.10 -24.00 -4.90
CA ALA A 30 10.26 -23.32 -5.48
C ALA A 30 10.05 -22.96 -6.96
N ASP A 31 9.36 -23.82 -7.71
CA ASP A 31 9.07 -23.61 -9.14
C ASP A 31 7.87 -22.67 -9.37
N ASN A 32 7.02 -22.46 -8.36
CA ASN A 32 5.87 -21.57 -8.42
C ASN A 32 5.68 -20.83 -7.08
N PRO A 33 6.57 -19.87 -6.71
CA PRO A 33 6.53 -19.17 -5.45
C PRO A 33 5.35 -18.19 -5.37
N ILE A 34 4.84 -17.98 -4.15
CA ILE A 34 3.88 -16.92 -3.86
C ILE A 34 4.59 -15.58 -3.99
N THR A 35 4.10 -14.70 -4.86
CA THR A 35 4.64 -13.35 -5.02
C THR A 35 3.92 -12.39 -4.10
N ILE A 36 4.68 -11.62 -3.31
CA ILE A 36 4.18 -10.55 -2.45
C ILE A 36 4.43 -9.21 -3.15
N ALA A 37 3.38 -8.49 -3.50
CA ALA A 37 3.47 -7.14 -4.07
C ALA A 37 3.52 -6.08 -2.95
N PHE A 38 4.39 -5.10 -3.11
CA PHE A 38 4.50 -3.92 -2.23
C PHE A 38 4.29 -2.63 -3.02
N VAL A 39 3.57 -1.67 -2.45
CA VAL A 39 3.47 -0.32 -3.00
C VAL A 39 4.76 0.48 -2.70
N PRO A 40 5.22 1.35 -3.61
CA PRO A 40 6.46 2.14 -3.42
C PRO A 40 6.20 3.40 -2.59
N SER A 41 5.65 3.27 -1.36
CA SER A 41 5.28 4.43 -0.53
C SER A 41 6.47 5.17 0.10
N GLY A 42 7.68 4.60 0.03
CA GLY A 42 8.93 5.17 0.53
C GLY A 42 10.14 4.66 -0.27
N ASP A 43 11.32 4.66 0.35
CA ASP A 43 12.57 4.18 -0.25
C ASP A 43 12.47 2.72 -0.70
N THR A 44 12.55 2.49 -2.01
CA THR A 44 12.39 1.16 -2.63
C THR A 44 13.43 0.15 -2.14
N GLY A 45 14.65 0.58 -1.85
CA GLY A 45 15.71 -0.30 -1.33
C GLY A 45 15.37 -0.81 0.08
N LYS A 46 14.85 0.05 0.95
CA LYS A 46 14.37 -0.34 2.28
C LYS A 46 13.18 -1.28 2.20
N ILE A 47 12.19 -0.98 1.33
CA ILE A 47 11.03 -1.84 1.11
C ILE A 47 11.48 -3.22 0.62
N THR A 48 12.42 -3.28 -0.33
CA THR A 48 12.99 -4.53 -0.83
C THR A 48 13.66 -5.33 0.27
N THR A 49 14.49 -4.68 1.09
CA THR A 49 15.21 -5.34 2.20
C THR A 49 14.24 -5.91 3.24
N ALA A 50 13.28 -5.11 3.69
CA ALA A 50 12.28 -5.55 4.66
C ALA A 50 11.36 -6.65 4.07
N GLY A 51 10.92 -6.48 2.82
CA GLY A 51 10.09 -7.46 2.12
C GLY A 51 10.79 -8.81 1.95
N THR A 52 12.09 -8.81 1.61
CA THR A 52 12.90 -10.03 1.54
C THR A 52 12.96 -10.73 2.89
N GLY A 53 13.23 -10.00 3.96
CA GLY A 53 13.23 -10.57 5.30
C GLY A 53 11.87 -11.17 5.71
N ILE A 54 10.76 -10.51 5.34
CA ILE A 54 9.41 -11.06 5.55
C ILE A 54 9.23 -12.37 4.76
N ALA A 55 9.62 -12.41 3.48
CA ALA A 55 9.55 -13.60 2.66
C ALA A 55 10.36 -14.76 3.27
N ASP A 56 11.59 -14.50 3.71
CA ASP A 56 12.47 -15.51 4.34
C ASP A 56 11.87 -16.05 5.65
N TYR A 57 11.29 -15.16 6.47
CA TYR A 57 10.58 -15.58 7.69
C TYR A 57 9.38 -16.47 7.35
N LEU A 58 8.56 -16.07 6.39
CA LEU A 58 7.40 -16.83 5.95
C LEU A 58 7.81 -18.18 5.34
N ASN A 59 8.89 -18.23 4.53
CA ASN A 59 9.43 -19.48 4.01
C ASN A 59 9.72 -20.47 5.14
N LYS A 60 10.41 -20.00 6.19
CA LYS A 60 10.80 -20.81 7.33
C LYS A 60 9.61 -21.29 8.16
N GLN A 61 8.63 -20.42 8.41
CA GLN A 61 7.49 -20.73 9.30
C GLN A 61 6.40 -21.54 8.61
N THR A 62 6.23 -21.34 7.31
CA THR A 62 5.13 -21.98 6.58
C THR A 62 5.56 -23.16 5.72
N GLY A 63 6.83 -23.28 5.40
CA GLY A 63 7.32 -24.26 4.41
C GLY A 63 6.87 -23.94 2.98
N LEU A 64 6.23 -22.78 2.74
CA LEU A 64 5.90 -22.29 1.41
C LEU A 64 7.04 -21.41 0.90
N THR A 65 7.19 -21.27 -0.41
CA THR A 65 8.18 -20.41 -1.04
C THR A 65 7.57 -19.07 -1.43
N PHE A 66 8.21 -17.98 -1.02
CA PHE A 66 7.80 -16.62 -1.33
C PHE A 66 8.89 -15.88 -2.12
N LYS A 67 8.45 -14.95 -2.96
CA LYS A 67 9.29 -13.91 -3.56
C LYS A 67 8.60 -12.56 -3.43
N ILE A 68 9.36 -11.48 -3.56
CA ILE A 68 8.82 -10.13 -3.44
C ILE A 68 8.86 -9.39 -4.78
N GLN A 69 7.94 -8.44 -4.92
CA GLN A 69 7.91 -7.49 -6.02
C GLN A 69 7.51 -6.11 -5.48
N VAL A 70 8.38 -5.11 -5.63
CA VAL A 70 8.01 -3.71 -5.37
C VAL A 70 7.48 -3.11 -6.67
N GLY A 71 6.27 -2.56 -6.63
CA GLY A 71 5.67 -1.91 -7.79
C GLY A 71 6.44 -0.64 -8.20
N THR A 72 6.37 -0.29 -9.48
CA THR A 72 6.90 1.00 -9.99
C THR A 72 5.97 2.18 -9.65
N SER A 73 4.72 1.89 -9.34
CA SER A 73 3.68 2.81 -8.83
C SER A 73 2.71 2.04 -7.94
N PHE A 74 1.84 2.76 -7.23
CA PHE A 74 0.77 2.14 -6.44
C PHE A 74 -0.18 1.32 -7.34
N GLY A 75 -0.53 1.85 -8.52
CA GLY A 75 -1.34 1.14 -9.50
C GLY A 75 -0.70 -0.14 -10.04
N ALA A 76 0.62 -0.15 -10.22
CA ALA A 76 1.34 -1.33 -10.70
C ALA A 76 1.23 -2.52 -9.71
N ALA A 77 1.20 -2.27 -8.40
CA ALA A 77 0.98 -3.31 -7.40
C ALA A 77 -0.45 -3.89 -7.48
N ILE A 78 -1.46 -3.03 -7.68
CA ILE A 78 -2.86 -3.44 -7.89
C ILE A 78 -2.98 -4.34 -9.14
N GLU A 79 -2.42 -3.88 -10.27
CA GLU A 79 -2.46 -4.62 -11.53
C GLU A 79 -1.71 -5.96 -11.47
N ALA A 80 -0.61 -6.04 -10.71
CA ALA A 80 0.11 -7.30 -10.49
C ALA A 80 -0.78 -8.33 -9.78
N MET A 81 -1.58 -7.92 -8.79
CA MET A 81 -2.55 -8.79 -8.13
C MET A 81 -3.70 -9.17 -9.08
N GLY A 82 -4.25 -8.20 -9.81
CA GLY A 82 -5.33 -8.43 -10.77
C GLY A 82 -4.95 -9.40 -11.90
N ALA A 83 -3.71 -9.36 -12.35
CA ALA A 83 -3.17 -10.29 -13.34
C ALA A 83 -2.67 -11.61 -12.74
N ASN A 84 -2.88 -11.85 -11.45
CA ASN A 84 -2.36 -13.00 -10.70
C ASN A 84 -0.83 -13.17 -10.80
N LYS A 85 -0.09 -12.09 -11.08
CA LYS A 85 1.38 -12.04 -11.03
C LYS A 85 1.91 -11.90 -9.62
N ALA A 86 1.08 -11.37 -8.71
CA ALA A 86 1.27 -11.39 -7.28
C ALA A 86 0.02 -11.95 -6.61
N GLN A 87 0.16 -12.89 -5.70
CA GLN A 87 -0.94 -13.56 -5.02
C GLN A 87 -1.26 -12.95 -3.67
N MET A 88 -0.34 -12.17 -3.13
CA MET A 88 -0.44 -11.46 -1.87
C MET A 88 0.04 -10.02 -2.06
N GLY A 89 -0.55 -9.06 -1.36
CA GLY A 89 -0.17 -7.66 -1.44
C GLY A 89 -0.13 -6.97 -0.10
N PHE A 90 0.79 -6.01 0.04
CA PHE A 90 0.77 -4.97 1.06
C PHE A 90 0.32 -3.68 0.38
N LEU A 91 -0.99 -3.44 0.38
CA LEU A 91 -1.60 -2.30 -0.29
C LEU A 91 -2.06 -1.26 0.72
N ASN A 92 -1.90 0.01 0.37
CA ASN A 92 -2.50 1.10 1.13
C ASN A 92 -4.04 1.08 0.99
N THR A 93 -4.74 1.69 1.90
CA THR A 93 -6.21 1.60 2.07
C THR A 93 -6.99 1.85 0.78
N PHE A 94 -6.67 2.92 0.02
CA PHE A 94 -7.36 3.20 -1.23
C PHE A 94 -7.05 2.16 -2.32
N SER A 95 -5.81 1.69 -2.39
CA SER A 95 -5.42 0.60 -3.30
C SER A 95 -6.11 -0.71 -2.97
N VAL A 96 -6.39 -1.00 -1.68
CA VAL A 96 -7.22 -2.14 -1.28
C VAL A 96 -8.60 -2.01 -1.89
N LEU A 97 -9.29 -0.87 -1.67
CA LEU A 97 -10.64 -0.64 -2.18
C LEU A 97 -10.72 -0.73 -3.72
N LEU A 98 -9.71 -0.22 -4.43
CA LEU A 98 -9.62 -0.39 -5.89
C LEU A 98 -9.44 -1.85 -6.30
N ALA A 99 -8.54 -2.58 -5.61
CA ALA A 99 -8.27 -3.98 -5.91
C ALA A 99 -9.49 -4.89 -5.59
N GLU A 100 -10.23 -4.58 -4.52
CA GLU A 100 -11.51 -5.24 -4.20
C GLU A 100 -12.53 -5.00 -5.31
N ALA A 101 -12.76 -3.72 -5.69
CA ALA A 101 -13.74 -3.34 -6.69
C ALA A 101 -13.43 -3.95 -8.07
N LYS A 102 -12.15 -3.96 -8.46
CA LYS A 102 -11.72 -4.36 -9.80
C LYS A 102 -11.45 -5.86 -9.92
N TYR A 103 -10.81 -6.44 -8.93
CA TYR A 103 -10.26 -7.80 -9.01
C TYR A 103 -10.76 -8.74 -7.92
N GLN A 104 -11.66 -8.24 -7.04
CA GLN A 104 -12.20 -9.01 -5.92
C GLN A 104 -11.09 -9.58 -5.01
N VAL A 105 -10.05 -8.77 -4.82
CA VAL A 105 -8.99 -9.04 -3.86
C VAL A 105 -9.62 -9.08 -2.46
N VAL A 106 -9.13 -9.97 -1.60
CA VAL A 106 -9.72 -10.22 -0.27
C VAL A 106 -8.78 -9.68 0.82
N PRO A 107 -9.18 -8.67 1.61
CA PRO A 107 -8.43 -8.25 2.79
C PRO A 107 -8.39 -9.37 3.84
N ALA A 108 -7.27 -9.51 4.52
CA ALA A 108 -7.08 -10.54 5.55
C ALA A 108 -6.48 -10.00 6.85
N LEU A 109 -5.57 -9.04 6.75
CA LEU A 109 -4.97 -8.39 7.92
C LEU A 109 -5.00 -6.88 7.76
N ALA A 110 -5.34 -6.16 8.83
CA ALA A 110 -4.99 -4.75 8.98
C ALA A 110 -3.64 -4.63 9.68
N VAL A 111 -2.85 -3.67 9.23
CA VAL A 111 -1.59 -3.28 9.87
C VAL A 111 -1.91 -2.50 11.14
N LEU A 112 -1.17 -2.80 12.22
CA LEU A 112 -1.15 -2.00 13.45
C LEU A 112 0.17 -1.22 13.51
N ARG A 113 0.08 0.07 13.84
CA ARG A 113 1.23 0.95 14.05
C ARG A 113 1.17 1.55 15.44
N LYS A 114 2.34 1.79 16.05
CA LYS A 114 2.43 2.71 17.17
C LYS A 114 2.04 4.08 16.65
N TYR A 115 0.96 4.63 17.21
CA TYR A 115 0.41 5.90 16.76
C TYR A 115 1.41 7.02 17.03
N ASN A 116 1.84 7.67 15.97
CA ASN A 116 2.68 8.85 16.04
C ASN A 116 1.82 10.07 15.79
N THR A 117 2.14 11.17 16.48
CA THR A 117 1.37 12.40 16.49
C THR A 117 2.24 13.58 16.09
N ASN A 118 1.60 14.67 15.70
CA ASN A 118 2.22 15.98 15.61
C ASN A 118 1.47 16.95 16.55
N ALA A 119 1.91 18.21 16.61
CA ALA A 119 1.32 19.21 17.51
C ALA A 119 -0.14 19.60 17.16
N LEU A 120 -0.64 19.22 16.00
CA LEU A 120 -1.98 19.56 15.49
C LEU A 120 -2.99 18.43 15.75
N ASP A 121 -2.49 17.23 16.05
CA ASP A 121 -3.28 16.02 16.08
C ASP A 121 -4.24 15.97 17.29
N PRO A 122 -5.56 15.86 17.06
CA PRO A 122 -6.55 15.74 18.14
C PRO A 122 -6.45 14.41 18.90
N ASP A 123 -5.80 13.39 18.31
CA ASP A 123 -5.63 12.06 18.90
C ASP A 123 -4.32 11.91 19.69
N ASN A 124 -3.71 13.01 20.10
CA ASN A 124 -2.41 13.04 20.77
C ASN A 124 -2.32 12.11 22.01
N ALA A 125 -3.44 11.88 22.72
CA ALA A 125 -3.52 10.94 23.83
C ALA A 125 -3.25 9.46 23.45
N LEU A 126 -3.32 9.11 22.14
CA LEU A 126 -3.04 7.77 21.64
C LEU A 126 -1.58 7.54 21.28
N SER A 127 -0.71 8.55 21.47
CA SER A 127 0.72 8.46 21.13
C SER A 127 1.36 7.20 21.73
N GLY A 128 2.03 6.43 20.87
CA GLY A 128 2.68 5.17 21.23
C GLY A 128 1.77 3.94 21.38
N GLN A 129 0.45 4.11 21.36
CA GLN A 129 -0.50 2.99 21.39
C GLN A 129 -0.60 2.34 20.00
N LEU A 130 -0.86 1.02 19.96
CA LEU A 130 -1.14 0.34 18.70
C LEU A 130 -2.54 0.72 18.19
N THR A 131 -2.61 1.23 16.96
CA THR A 131 -3.85 1.62 16.30
C THR A 131 -3.96 0.99 14.92
N ALA A 132 -5.20 0.75 14.48
CA ALA A 132 -5.52 0.32 13.13
C ALA A 132 -5.90 1.51 12.22
N PHE A 133 -5.50 2.72 12.57
CA PHE A 133 -5.68 3.95 11.79
C PHE A 133 -4.49 4.88 11.95
N TYR A 134 -4.37 5.82 11.03
CA TYR A 134 -3.40 6.91 11.02
C TYR A 134 -4.04 8.18 10.43
N ARG A 135 -3.26 9.27 10.29
CA ARG A 135 -3.68 10.50 9.61
C ARG A 135 -2.71 10.87 8.49
N GLY A 136 -3.19 11.61 7.51
CA GLY A 136 -2.35 12.39 6.62
C GLY A 136 -2.06 13.76 7.23
N GLN A 137 -0.97 14.40 6.80
CA GLN A 137 -0.64 15.77 7.16
C GLN A 137 -0.26 16.59 5.95
N PHE A 138 -0.63 17.88 5.98
CA PHE A 138 -0.15 18.89 5.05
C PHE A 138 1.11 19.52 5.61
N ILE A 139 2.17 19.56 4.82
CA ILE A 139 3.46 20.15 5.17
C ILE A 139 3.79 21.29 4.23
N ALA A 140 4.48 22.32 4.74
CA ALA A 140 4.96 23.44 3.95
C ALA A 140 6.37 23.86 4.36
N SER A 141 7.11 24.44 3.42
CA SER A 141 8.36 25.13 3.74
C SER A 141 8.06 26.37 4.58
N VAL A 142 8.77 26.53 5.68
CA VAL A 142 8.63 27.70 6.59
C VAL A 142 8.84 29.01 5.84
N SER A 143 9.71 29.04 4.83
CA SER A 143 10.00 30.22 4.01
C SER A 143 8.81 30.73 3.21
N THR A 144 7.78 29.88 2.97
CA THR A 144 6.60 30.25 2.18
C THR A 144 5.54 31.00 2.97
N GLY A 145 5.61 30.97 4.30
CA GLY A 145 4.62 31.59 5.19
C GLY A 145 3.25 30.91 5.21
N ILE A 146 3.08 29.73 4.57
CA ILE A 146 1.83 28.97 4.53
C ILE A 146 1.48 28.47 5.93
N LYS A 147 0.24 28.73 6.39
CA LYS A 147 -0.27 28.33 7.71
C LYS A 147 -1.67 27.71 7.64
N THR A 148 -2.39 27.89 6.55
CA THR A 148 -3.76 27.41 6.35
C THR A 148 -3.90 26.75 4.98
N LEU A 149 -4.96 25.96 4.79
CA LEU A 149 -5.24 25.37 3.48
C LEU A 149 -5.55 26.44 2.42
N ALA A 150 -6.12 27.58 2.81
CA ALA A 150 -6.42 28.68 1.89
C ALA A 150 -5.15 29.32 1.31
N ASP A 151 -4.04 29.32 2.06
CA ASP A 151 -2.74 29.88 1.62
C ASP A 151 -2.11 29.07 0.49
N LEU A 152 -2.61 27.87 0.22
CA LEU A 152 -2.14 26.98 -0.85
C LEU A 152 -2.52 27.47 -2.24
N LYS A 153 -3.49 28.38 -2.38
CA LYS A 153 -3.87 28.92 -3.69
C LYS A 153 -2.71 29.65 -4.35
N GLY A 154 -2.47 29.31 -5.62
CA GLY A 154 -1.35 29.86 -6.39
C GLY A 154 0.04 29.28 -6.03
N LYS A 155 0.12 28.24 -5.18
CA LYS A 155 1.38 27.60 -4.78
C LYS A 155 1.68 26.36 -5.62
N LYS A 156 2.96 25.97 -5.65
CA LYS A 156 3.38 24.66 -6.17
C LYS A 156 3.15 23.60 -5.10
N PHE A 157 2.39 22.55 -5.43
CA PHE A 157 1.98 21.53 -4.46
C PHE A 157 2.44 20.12 -4.87
N CYS A 158 3.02 19.40 -3.92
CA CYS A 158 3.45 18.02 -4.11
C CYS A 158 2.45 17.02 -3.53
N PHE A 159 1.92 16.14 -4.40
CA PHE A 159 1.22 14.92 -4.04
C PHE A 159 2.17 13.72 -4.12
N VAL A 160 1.76 12.56 -3.58
CA VAL A 160 2.54 11.31 -3.62
C VAL A 160 2.29 10.56 -4.94
N ASP A 161 1.11 9.97 -5.09
CA ASP A 161 0.70 9.13 -6.22
C ASP A 161 -0.84 9.18 -6.27
N PRO A 162 -1.48 9.18 -7.45
CA PRO A 162 -2.95 9.24 -7.57
C PRO A 162 -3.71 8.17 -6.79
N ASN A 163 -3.09 7.03 -6.48
CA ASN A 163 -3.68 5.95 -5.68
C ASN A 163 -3.23 5.98 -4.20
N SER A 164 -2.47 6.99 -3.77
CA SER A 164 -2.08 7.14 -2.37
C SER A 164 -3.26 7.66 -1.53
N THR A 165 -3.63 6.94 -0.47
CA THR A 165 -4.73 7.33 0.42
C THR A 165 -4.47 8.67 1.11
N SER A 166 -3.37 8.78 1.87
CA SER A 166 -3.00 9.98 2.64
C SER A 166 -2.19 11.00 1.85
N GLY A 167 -1.63 10.61 0.70
CA GLY A 167 -0.81 11.48 -0.14
C GLY A 167 -1.54 12.03 -1.37
N TYR A 168 -2.82 11.69 -1.57
CA TYR A 168 -3.60 12.18 -2.71
C TYR A 168 -5.11 12.19 -2.45
N ILE A 169 -5.73 11.03 -2.19
CA ILE A 169 -7.20 10.89 -2.21
C ILE A 169 -7.85 11.69 -1.08
N VAL A 170 -7.52 11.38 0.17
CA VAL A 170 -8.11 12.07 1.34
C VAL A 170 -7.76 13.55 1.36
N PRO A 171 -6.49 13.96 1.11
CA PRO A 171 -6.13 15.38 1.05
C PRO A 171 -6.92 16.18 0.02
N ARG A 172 -7.20 15.62 -1.16
CA ARG A 172 -8.00 16.32 -2.18
C ARG A 172 -9.45 16.54 -1.74
N ILE A 173 -10.01 15.60 -0.95
CA ILE A 173 -11.32 15.77 -0.33
C ILE A 173 -11.26 16.89 0.71
N VAL A 174 -10.25 16.90 1.58
CA VAL A 174 -10.04 17.94 2.60
C VAL A 174 -9.86 19.32 1.95
N LEU A 175 -9.06 19.43 0.90
CA LEU A 175 -8.86 20.67 0.14
C LEU A 175 -10.17 21.20 -0.41
N LYS A 176 -10.94 20.36 -1.12
CA LYS A 176 -12.25 20.76 -1.71
C LYS A 176 -13.25 21.19 -0.63
N ALA A 177 -13.31 20.47 0.49
CA ALA A 177 -14.17 20.81 1.62
C ALA A 177 -13.81 22.17 2.26
N ASN A 178 -12.57 22.60 2.12
CA ASN A 178 -12.07 23.90 2.61
C ASN A 178 -11.95 24.97 1.49
N GLY A 179 -12.62 24.78 0.36
CA GLY A 179 -12.71 25.76 -0.72
C GLY A 179 -11.43 25.92 -1.55
N VAL A 180 -10.56 24.92 -1.54
CA VAL A 180 -9.36 24.84 -2.41
C VAL A 180 -9.61 23.75 -3.44
N ASP A 181 -9.74 24.12 -4.71
CA ASP A 181 -9.87 23.15 -5.82
C ASP A 181 -8.46 22.70 -6.27
N PRO A 182 -8.06 21.46 -5.96
CA PRO A 182 -6.71 20.99 -6.29
C PRO A 182 -6.44 20.86 -7.80
N ASP A 183 -7.46 20.99 -8.64
CA ASP A 183 -7.32 20.94 -10.09
C ASP A 183 -7.19 22.33 -10.72
N LYS A 184 -7.47 23.42 -9.94
CA LYS A 184 -7.52 24.79 -10.48
C LYS A 184 -6.72 25.80 -9.67
N ASP A 185 -6.68 25.62 -8.33
CA ASP A 185 -6.17 26.66 -7.44
C ASP A 185 -4.65 26.61 -7.23
N PHE A 186 -3.97 25.55 -7.65
CA PHE A 186 -2.51 25.45 -7.56
C PHE A 186 -1.82 26.05 -8.80
N ALA A 187 -0.67 26.68 -8.61
CA ALA A 187 0.18 27.12 -9.72
C ALA A 187 0.74 25.94 -10.50
N ALA A 188 1.09 24.86 -9.80
CA ALA A 188 1.50 23.58 -10.37
C ALA A 188 1.33 22.45 -9.37
N THR A 189 1.16 21.22 -9.85
CA THR A 189 1.14 20.01 -9.03
C THR A 189 2.19 19.01 -9.51
N ILE A 190 2.84 18.32 -8.58
CA ILE A 190 3.83 17.28 -8.84
C ILE A 190 3.41 16.01 -8.10
N ASN A 191 3.42 14.86 -8.78
CA ASN A 191 3.32 13.56 -8.14
C ASN A 191 4.73 13.04 -7.89
N ALA A 192 5.21 13.10 -6.65
CA ALA A 192 6.59 12.78 -6.28
C ALA A 192 6.90 11.28 -6.29
N GLY A 193 5.87 10.42 -6.29
CA GLY A 193 5.95 8.97 -6.35
C GLY A 193 6.07 8.27 -5.00
N SER A 194 6.53 8.98 -3.93
CA SER A 194 6.58 8.44 -2.56
C SER A 194 6.53 9.57 -1.52
N HIS A 195 6.19 9.22 -0.27
CA HIS A 195 6.00 10.19 0.81
C HIS A 195 7.30 10.90 1.22
N ASP A 196 8.41 10.18 1.29
CA ASP A 196 9.73 10.73 1.58
C ASP A 196 10.16 11.75 0.52
N LYS A 197 9.88 11.47 -0.76
CA LYS A 197 10.18 12.41 -1.86
C LYS A 197 9.35 13.69 -1.79
N VAL A 198 8.10 13.63 -1.30
CA VAL A 198 7.33 14.86 -1.03
C VAL A 198 8.02 15.68 0.05
N GLY A 199 8.43 15.06 1.16
CA GLY A 199 9.18 15.76 2.22
C GLY A 199 10.46 16.40 1.72
N ILE A 200 11.22 15.69 0.87
CA ILE A 200 12.46 16.20 0.24
C ILE A 200 12.16 17.35 -0.72
N ALA A 201 11.13 17.23 -1.56
CA ALA A 201 10.77 18.26 -2.53
C ALA A 201 10.35 19.58 -1.85
N VAL A 202 9.62 19.49 -0.73
CA VAL A 202 9.27 20.68 0.08
C VAL A 202 10.52 21.27 0.77
N TYR A 203 11.39 20.40 1.29
CA TYR A 203 12.65 20.82 1.91
C TYR A 203 13.57 21.56 0.93
N ASN A 204 13.68 21.08 -0.30
CA ASN A 204 14.52 21.67 -1.35
C ASN A 204 13.89 22.90 -2.00
N GLY A 205 12.58 23.15 -1.80
CA GLY A 205 11.86 24.25 -2.47
C GLY A 205 11.37 23.93 -3.87
N ASP A 206 11.38 22.64 -4.28
CA ASP A 206 10.78 22.19 -5.55
C ASP A 206 9.25 22.34 -5.51
N CYS A 207 8.66 22.18 -4.30
CA CYS A 207 7.29 22.48 -3.95
C CYS A 207 7.25 23.41 -2.75
N ASP A 208 6.27 24.33 -2.74
CA ASP A 208 6.01 25.23 -1.61
C ASP A 208 5.40 24.46 -0.42
N ALA A 209 4.57 23.49 -0.73
CA ALA A 209 3.87 22.62 0.21
C ALA A 209 3.61 21.25 -0.40
N GLY A 210 3.20 20.30 0.42
CA GLY A 210 2.83 18.96 -0.02
C GLY A 210 2.03 18.23 1.04
N VAL A 211 1.70 16.98 0.75
CA VAL A 211 0.92 16.13 1.65
C VAL A 211 1.55 14.74 1.78
N THR A 212 1.54 14.21 3.01
CA THR A 212 2.17 12.94 3.35
C THR A 212 1.33 12.21 4.40
N TYR A 213 1.77 11.00 4.83
CA TYR A 213 1.29 10.47 6.11
C TYR A 213 1.88 11.29 7.27
N ILE A 214 1.20 11.26 8.42
CA ILE A 214 1.66 11.90 9.65
C ILE A 214 3.08 11.42 9.98
N ASP A 215 3.92 12.26 10.57
CA ASP A 215 5.27 11.95 11.02
C ASP A 215 6.36 11.60 9.97
N VAL A 216 6.08 11.69 8.66
CA VAL A 216 7.08 11.39 7.61
C VAL A 216 8.43 12.09 7.83
N LEU A 217 8.42 13.30 8.41
CA LEU A 217 9.64 14.08 8.64
C LEU A 217 10.54 13.50 9.73
N THR A 218 9.98 12.69 10.64
CA THR A 218 10.64 12.20 11.85
C THR A 218 10.69 10.69 11.98
N ASP A 219 9.87 9.94 11.21
CA ASP A 219 9.83 8.50 11.32
C ASP A 219 11.12 7.82 10.83
N ALA A 220 11.43 6.66 11.42
CA ALA A 220 12.65 5.92 11.12
C ALA A 220 12.65 5.27 9.72
N THR A 221 11.46 5.02 9.15
CA THR A 221 11.33 4.37 7.83
C THR A 221 11.69 5.35 6.72
N ALA A 222 11.10 6.55 6.70
CA ALA A 222 11.46 7.61 5.77
C ALA A 222 12.89 8.13 6.06
N ASN A 223 13.26 8.16 7.36
CA ASN A 223 14.60 8.54 7.82
C ASN A 223 15.07 9.91 7.30
N LEU A 224 14.13 10.83 7.12
CA LEU A 224 14.44 12.15 6.54
C LEU A 224 15.29 12.98 7.48
N LYS A 225 14.98 12.96 8.79
CA LYS A 225 15.74 13.72 9.79
C LYS A 225 17.21 13.29 9.89
N ALA A 226 17.53 12.02 9.63
CA ALA A 226 18.92 11.57 9.60
C ALA A 226 19.67 12.04 8.34
N LYS A 227 18.96 12.15 7.19
CA LYS A 227 19.54 12.65 5.93
C LYS A 227 19.60 14.17 5.89
N TYR A 228 18.63 14.84 6.49
CA TYR A 228 18.45 16.30 6.52
C TYR A 228 18.18 16.71 7.97
N PRO A 229 19.21 16.91 8.82
CA PRO A 229 19.04 17.12 10.26
C PRO A 229 18.15 18.32 10.63
N ASP A 230 18.11 19.34 9.79
CA ASP A 230 17.32 20.58 9.94
C ASP A 230 15.95 20.54 9.23
N ILE A 231 15.54 19.38 8.69
CA ILE A 231 14.29 19.28 7.93
C ILE A 231 13.07 19.72 8.76
N THR A 232 13.04 19.37 10.05
CA THR A 232 11.95 19.76 10.96
C THR A 232 11.96 21.24 11.34
N ASP A 233 13.03 21.98 11.05
CA ASP A 233 13.10 23.43 11.23
C ASP A 233 12.63 24.17 9.97
N LYS A 234 12.89 23.59 8.80
CA LYS A 234 12.56 24.17 7.48
C LYS A 234 11.19 23.76 6.95
N VAL A 235 10.69 22.58 7.35
CA VAL A 235 9.40 22.04 6.91
C VAL A 235 8.52 21.77 8.13
N LYS A 236 7.29 22.28 8.10
CA LYS A 236 6.33 22.12 9.21
C LYS A 236 5.00 21.58 8.70
N ALA A 237 4.37 20.74 9.53
CA ALA A 237 2.97 20.41 9.35
C ALA A 237 2.11 21.65 9.76
N PHE A 238 1.02 21.90 9.01
CA PHE A 238 0.10 23.00 9.29
C PHE A 238 -1.37 22.57 9.26
N ALA A 239 -1.71 21.38 8.78
CA ALA A 239 -3.03 20.78 8.85
C ALA A 239 -2.95 19.26 8.77
N ASP A 240 -3.90 18.57 9.40
CA ASP A 240 -4.04 17.11 9.35
C ASP A 240 -5.35 16.70 8.68
N THR A 241 -5.43 15.47 8.22
CA THR A 241 -6.68 14.85 7.72
C THR A 241 -7.44 14.21 8.89
N ASP A 242 -8.66 13.74 8.63
CA ASP A 242 -9.33 12.78 9.50
C ASP A 242 -8.62 11.43 9.53
N ARG A 243 -9.06 10.56 10.46
CA ARG A 243 -8.53 9.19 10.59
C ARG A 243 -8.72 8.40 9.31
N ILE A 244 -7.67 7.72 8.90
CA ILE A 244 -7.62 6.82 7.75
C ILE A 244 -7.36 5.41 8.29
N PRO A 245 -8.16 4.38 7.98
CA PRO A 245 -7.83 3.01 8.32
C PRO A 245 -6.44 2.64 7.81
N ASN A 246 -5.68 1.90 8.59
CA ASN A 246 -4.34 1.48 8.17
C ASN A 246 -4.41 0.57 6.93
N ASP A 247 -3.29 0.48 6.26
CA ASP A 247 -3.01 -0.46 5.19
C ASP A 247 -3.30 -1.90 5.62
N GLY A 248 -3.30 -2.81 4.67
CA GLY A 248 -3.57 -4.21 4.97
C GLY A 248 -2.70 -5.18 4.19
N VAL A 249 -2.92 -6.45 4.49
CA VAL A 249 -2.45 -7.59 3.72
C VAL A 249 -3.65 -8.23 3.04
N GLN A 250 -3.56 -8.38 1.74
CA GLN A 250 -4.62 -8.87 0.88
C GLN A 250 -4.14 -10.08 0.09
N PHE A 251 -5.10 -10.92 -0.29
CA PHE A 251 -4.90 -12.08 -1.17
C PHE A 251 -5.76 -11.95 -2.42
N VAL A 252 -5.31 -12.50 -3.52
CA VAL A 252 -6.12 -12.58 -4.75
C VAL A 252 -7.36 -13.43 -4.53
N LYS A 253 -8.41 -13.16 -5.31
CA LYS A 253 -9.63 -13.98 -5.31
C LYS A 253 -9.29 -15.46 -5.51
N GLY A 254 -9.90 -16.33 -4.70
CA GLY A 254 -9.71 -17.78 -4.81
C GLY A 254 -8.38 -18.29 -4.30
N PHE A 255 -7.59 -17.47 -3.58
CA PHE A 255 -6.41 -17.98 -2.88
C PHE A 255 -6.82 -19.05 -1.87
N ASP A 256 -6.01 -20.11 -1.75
CA ASP A 256 -6.32 -21.25 -0.88
C ASP A 256 -6.52 -20.82 0.58
N PRO A 257 -7.68 -21.09 1.21
CA PRO A 257 -7.97 -20.60 2.56
C PRO A 257 -7.04 -21.18 3.65
N ALA A 258 -6.56 -22.42 3.47
CA ALA A 258 -5.66 -23.04 4.44
C ALA A 258 -4.26 -22.43 4.36
N MET A 259 -3.78 -22.14 3.15
CA MET A 259 -2.55 -21.37 2.95
C MET A 259 -2.69 -19.94 3.50
N GLN A 260 -3.82 -19.26 3.24
CA GLN A 260 -4.08 -17.91 3.76
C GLN A 260 -4.04 -17.91 5.29
N ALA A 261 -4.72 -18.84 5.95
CA ALA A 261 -4.71 -18.96 7.41
C ALA A 261 -3.29 -19.17 7.94
N LYS A 262 -2.54 -20.09 7.33
CA LYS A 262 -1.15 -20.37 7.71
C LYS A 262 -0.24 -19.16 7.57
N ILE A 263 -0.38 -18.38 6.49
CA ILE A 263 0.39 -17.16 6.24
C ILE A 263 0.01 -16.07 7.24
N THR A 264 -1.28 -15.81 7.45
CA THR A 264 -1.74 -14.77 8.36
C THR A 264 -1.34 -15.06 9.80
N ASP A 265 -1.41 -16.32 10.26
CA ASP A 265 -0.96 -16.72 11.58
C ASP A 265 0.56 -16.54 11.76
N ALA A 266 1.35 -16.91 10.73
CA ALA A 266 2.80 -16.69 10.74
C ALA A 266 3.16 -15.19 10.78
N MET A 267 2.40 -14.33 10.10
CA MET A 267 2.61 -12.88 10.13
C MET A 267 2.28 -12.28 11.50
N ILE A 268 1.21 -12.72 12.15
CA ILE A 268 0.88 -12.29 13.51
C ILE A 268 1.96 -12.75 14.50
N ALA A 269 2.42 -13.99 14.38
CA ALA A 269 3.52 -14.52 15.19
C ALA A 269 4.82 -13.74 14.96
N MET A 270 5.15 -13.37 13.70
CA MET A 270 6.30 -12.53 13.37
C MET A 270 6.24 -11.18 14.09
N ALA A 271 5.07 -10.55 14.16
CA ALA A 271 4.90 -9.28 14.85
C ALA A 271 5.06 -9.39 16.38
N ALA A 272 4.75 -10.55 16.95
CA ALA A 272 4.93 -10.83 18.38
C ALA A 272 6.39 -11.18 18.76
N ASP A 273 7.19 -11.65 17.80
CA ASP A 273 8.61 -11.93 17.99
C ASP A 273 9.46 -10.65 17.90
N PRO A 274 10.36 -10.35 18.87
CA PRO A 274 11.15 -9.12 18.83
C PRO A 274 12.00 -8.92 17.56
N ALA A 275 12.59 -10.01 17.03
CA ALA A 275 13.38 -9.93 15.80
C ALA A 275 12.49 -9.73 14.57
N GLY A 276 11.35 -10.44 14.51
CA GLY A 276 10.33 -10.28 13.50
C GLY A 276 9.71 -8.87 13.51
N ASN A 277 9.36 -8.34 14.69
CA ASN A 277 8.84 -6.99 14.86
C ASN A 277 9.82 -5.92 14.35
N LYS A 278 11.10 -6.05 14.69
CA LYS A 278 12.15 -5.15 14.18
C LYS A 278 12.22 -5.18 12.64
N MET A 279 12.02 -6.33 12.02
CA MET A 279 12.03 -6.51 10.58
C MET A 279 10.82 -5.80 9.93
N ILE A 280 9.60 -6.08 10.42
CA ILE A 280 8.38 -5.47 9.86
C ILE A 280 8.27 -3.98 10.15
N SER A 281 8.83 -3.48 11.25
CA SER A 281 8.88 -2.03 11.52
C SER A 281 9.77 -1.27 10.53
N GLY A 282 10.70 -1.93 9.87
CA GLY A 282 11.44 -1.38 8.73
C GLY A 282 10.59 -1.23 7.45
N LEU A 283 9.44 -1.91 7.39
CA LEU A 283 8.46 -1.81 6.31
C LEU A 283 7.27 -0.96 6.78
N TYR A 284 7.12 0.25 6.29
CA TYR A 284 5.98 1.13 6.56
C TYR A 284 5.67 1.34 8.06
N SER A 285 6.67 1.27 8.95
CA SER A 285 6.51 1.42 10.40
C SER A 285 5.49 0.46 11.04
N ILE A 286 5.38 -0.78 10.51
CA ILE A 286 4.46 -1.80 11.01
C ILE A 286 4.93 -2.32 12.36
N ASN A 287 4.02 -2.41 13.34
CA ASN A 287 4.31 -2.94 14.67
C ASN A 287 3.43 -4.14 15.05
N GLY A 288 2.44 -4.46 14.24
CA GLY A 288 1.53 -5.58 14.47
C GLY A 288 0.57 -5.81 13.33
N PHE A 289 -0.23 -6.87 13.46
CA PHE A 289 -1.30 -7.20 12.53
C PHE A 289 -2.56 -7.61 13.31
N GLN A 290 -3.71 -7.26 12.75
CA GLN A 290 -5.03 -7.66 13.23
C GLN A 290 -5.75 -8.41 12.11
N LYS A 291 -6.32 -9.58 12.40
CA LYS A 291 -7.23 -10.24 11.45
C LYS A 291 -8.46 -9.36 11.21
N ILE A 292 -8.83 -9.23 9.96
CA ILE A 292 -10.00 -8.49 9.50
C ILE A 292 -10.79 -9.32 8.51
N ASP A 293 -12.03 -8.93 8.29
CA ASP A 293 -12.89 -9.42 7.23
C ASP A 293 -13.07 -8.37 6.12
N ALA A 294 -13.84 -8.70 5.10
CA ALA A 294 -14.09 -7.84 3.95
C ALA A 294 -14.84 -6.53 4.32
N THR A 295 -15.45 -6.44 5.49
CA THR A 295 -16.23 -5.25 5.90
C THR A 295 -15.38 -4.19 6.61
N PHE A 296 -14.13 -4.49 6.92
CA PHE A 296 -13.25 -3.60 7.68
C PHE A 296 -13.11 -2.20 7.06
N TYR A 297 -13.09 -2.12 5.73
CA TYR A 297 -12.93 -0.86 5.01
C TYR A 297 -14.25 -0.21 4.57
N ASP A 298 -15.42 -0.83 4.81
CA ASP A 298 -16.73 -0.36 4.31
C ASP A 298 -17.09 1.05 4.79
N ALA A 299 -16.86 1.34 6.07
CA ALA A 299 -17.14 2.67 6.62
C ALA A 299 -16.31 3.75 5.93
N PHE A 300 -15.05 3.46 5.62
CA PHE A 300 -14.17 4.39 4.91
C PHE A 300 -14.57 4.52 3.42
N ALA A 301 -14.91 3.42 2.77
CA ALA A 301 -15.44 3.42 1.40
C ALA A 301 -16.71 4.29 1.29
N ALA A 302 -17.63 4.20 2.28
CA ALA A 302 -18.83 5.03 2.34
C ALA A 302 -18.50 6.53 2.49
N VAL A 303 -17.48 6.90 3.28
CA VAL A 303 -17.00 8.29 3.40
C VAL A 303 -16.45 8.79 2.06
N LEU A 304 -15.61 8.00 1.39
CA LEU A 304 -15.06 8.35 0.08
C LEU A 304 -16.18 8.55 -0.96
N LYS A 305 -17.13 7.63 -1.02
CA LYS A 305 -18.27 7.69 -1.93
C LYS A 305 -19.12 8.94 -1.72
N LYS A 306 -19.41 9.30 -0.44
CA LYS A 306 -20.11 10.54 -0.08
C LYS A 306 -19.35 11.78 -0.54
N ALA A 307 -18.02 11.73 -0.55
CA ALA A 307 -17.15 12.80 -1.04
C ALA A 307 -16.98 12.80 -2.58
N GLY A 308 -17.70 11.94 -3.32
CA GLY A 308 -17.62 11.83 -4.78
C GLY A 308 -16.45 11.01 -5.29
N VAL A 309 -15.79 10.23 -4.42
CA VAL A 309 -14.71 9.31 -4.79
C VAL A 309 -15.21 7.88 -4.57
N ASP A 310 -15.76 7.27 -5.62
CA ASP A 310 -16.23 5.87 -5.54
C ASP A 310 -15.21 4.96 -6.25
N PRO A 311 -14.48 4.10 -5.51
CA PRO A 311 -13.52 3.16 -6.10
C PRO A 311 -14.13 2.30 -7.21
N ALA A 312 -15.40 1.90 -7.08
CA ALA A 312 -16.09 1.08 -8.07
C ALA A 312 -16.29 1.80 -9.43
N THR A 313 -16.36 3.13 -9.45
CA THR A 313 -16.52 3.92 -10.68
C THR A 313 -15.20 4.29 -11.35
N LEU A 314 -14.09 4.18 -10.62
CA LEU A 314 -12.73 4.44 -11.12
C LEU A 314 -12.14 3.22 -11.83
N VAL A 315 -12.85 2.11 -11.80
CA VAL A 315 -12.50 0.85 -12.46
C VAL A 315 -13.04 0.90 -13.89
N LYS A 316 -12.20 1.25 -14.85
CA LYS A 316 -12.50 1.13 -16.29
C LYS A 316 -11.78 -0.05 -16.89
#